data_b86f303e775b01792a4cf3bf72995571
#
_entry.id   b86f303e775b01792a4cf3bf72995571
#
_cell.length_a   1.000
_cell.length_b   1.000
_cell.length_c   1.000
_cell.angle_alpha   90.00
_cell.angle_beta   90.00
_cell.angle_gamma   90.00
#
_symmetry.space_group_name_H-M   'P 1'
#
loop_
_entity.id
_entity.type
_entity.pdbx_description
1 polymer ?
#
loop_
_entity_poly.entity_id
_entity_poly.type
_entity_poly.pdbx_seq_one_letter_code
_entity_poly.pdbx_strand_id
1 'polypeptide(L)'
;DGDFLGGFRLSQLEGQIKPEKGEDATEDRLESLLPLDMTWRVHSAPSKNSYMVFWQGASMPDSHIMFFLPTNISGSCTVKSCFVCNTAKVAAEVKEKFERDDKLTLTATGYLDKKKTGSAEIALADYTQNDKSGSPKDSIVSTWTEFDLSKLGAVDEVRFEMTGTKSVSHYFCLDDFLASISIEY
;
A
#
# COMPACT_ATOMS: atom_id res chain seq x y z
N ASP A 1 20.59 -8.37 10.01
CA ASP A 1 19.42 -8.46 9.15
C ASP A 1 18.33 -9.18 9.94
N GLY A 2 17.33 -8.43 10.42
CA GLY A 2 16.19 -9.01 11.12
C GLY A 2 15.13 -9.41 10.09
N ASP A 3 14.54 -10.59 10.25
CA ASP A 3 13.43 -11.02 9.41
C ASP A 3 12.22 -10.15 9.68
N PHE A 4 11.69 -9.52 8.63
CA PHE A 4 10.45 -8.74 8.69
C PHE A 4 9.27 -9.70 8.55
N LEU A 5 8.63 -10.02 9.68
CA LEU A 5 7.61 -11.07 9.75
C LEU A 5 6.18 -10.61 9.40
N GLY A 6 6.02 -9.39 8.99
CA GLY A 6 4.73 -8.76 8.66
C GLY A 6 4.44 -7.54 9.54
N GLY A 7 3.40 -6.77 9.18
CA GLY A 7 3.01 -5.54 9.84
C GLY A 7 3.48 -4.30 9.09
N PHE A 8 4.13 -3.36 9.76
CA PHE A 8 4.61 -2.13 9.11
C PHE A 8 6.02 -1.75 9.57
N ARG A 9 6.68 -0.95 8.74
CA ARG A 9 8.00 -0.37 8.96
C ARG A 9 8.00 1.08 8.49
N LEU A 10 8.73 1.94 9.16
CA LEU A 10 8.96 3.31 8.68
C LEU A 10 10.08 3.33 7.64
N SER A 11 9.89 4.08 6.57
CA SER A 11 10.88 4.30 5.52
C SER A 11 10.95 5.77 5.11
N GLN A 12 12.12 6.16 4.61
CA GLN A 12 12.39 7.47 4.00
C GLN A 12 13.02 7.30 2.61
N LEU A 13 13.05 6.05 2.10
CA LEU A 13 13.70 5.76 0.83
C LEU A 13 12.82 6.18 -0.34
N GLU A 14 13.37 6.98 -1.25
CA GLU A 14 12.69 7.49 -2.42
C GLU A 14 13.06 6.73 -3.68
N GLY A 15 12.07 6.46 -4.52
CA GLY A 15 12.17 5.58 -5.70
C GLY A 15 12.87 6.16 -6.92
N GLN A 16 13.90 7.01 -6.76
CA GLN A 16 14.76 7.35 -7.88
C GLN A 16 16.17 6.79 -7.69
N ILE A 17 16.45 5.73 -8.43
CA ILE A 17 17.83 5.34 -8.68
C ILE A 17 18.32 6.13 -9.87
N LYS A 18 19.32 6.98 -9.64
CA LYS A 18 20.12 7.55 -10.74
C LYS A 18 21.18 6.51 -11.06
N PRO A 19 21.26 6.03 -12.33
CA PRO A 19 22.35 5.16 -12.74
C PRO A 19 23.68 5.86 -12.47
N GLU A 20 24.67 5.12 -11.97
CA GLU A 20 26.02 5.62 -11.90
C GLU A 20 26.55 5.86 -13.32
N LYS A 21 27.40 6.90 -13.45
CA LYS A 21 27.89 7.35 -14.76
C LYS A 21 28.67 6.23 -15.45
N GLY A 22 28.07 5.61 -16.46
CA GLY A 22 28.69 4.54 -17.27
C GLY A 22 27.99 3.18 -17.20
N GLU A 23 26.92 3.03 -16.42
CA GLU A 23 26.08 1.83 -16.44
C GLU A 23 24.97 1.96 -17.48
N ASP A 24 24.81 0.91 -18.31
CA ASP A 24 23.63 0.70 -19.14
C ASP A 24 22.45 0.39 -18.18
N ALA A 25 21.90 1.44 -17.62
CA ALA A 25 20.75 1.35 -16.76
C ALA A 25 19.48 1.16 -17.60
N THR A 26 19.18 -0.07 -17.95
CA THR A 26 17.81 -0.38 -18.32
C THR A 26 16.97 -0.23 -17.05
N GLU A 27 15.88 0.49 -17.16
CA GLU A 27 14.93 0.76 -16.05
C GLU A 27 14.58 -0.54 -15.29
N ASP A 28 14.39 -1.65 -16.01
CA ASP A 28 14.08 -2.97 -15.48
C ASP A 28 15.16 -3.58 -14.58
N ARG A 29 16.43 -3.38 -14.92
CA ARG A 29 17.56 -3.89 -14.13
C ARG A 29 17.71 -3.14 -12.80
N LEU A 30 17.49 -1.85 -12.81
CA LEU A 30 17.55 -1.02 -11.61
C LEU A 30 16.41 -1.35 -10.65
N GLU A 31 15.18 -1.53 -11.15
CA GLU A 31 14.02 -1.87 -10.36
C GLU A 31 14.17 -3.22 -9.64
N SER A 32 14.84 -4.20 -10.25
CA SER A 32 15.09 -5.51 -9.62
C SER A 32 16.03 -5.47 -8.42
N LEU A 33 16.85 -4.41 -8.30
CA LEU A 33 17.81 -4.21 -7.21
C LEU A 33 17.22 -3.35 -6.07
N LEU A 34 16.03 -2.81 -6.24
CA LEU A 34 15.44 -1.89 -5.27
C LEU A 34 15.03 -2.57 -3.97
N PRO A 35 15.26 -1.92 -2.81
CA PRO A 35 14.76 -2.40 -1.52
C PRO A 35 13.24 -2.55 -1.50
N LEU A 36 12.75 -3.49 -0.70
CA LEU A 36 11.32 -3.72 -0.50
C LEU A 36 10.59 -2.51 0.10
N ASP A 37 11.30 -1.66 0.80
CA ASP A 37 10.80 -0.51 1.54
C ASP A 37 11.01 0.83 0.81
N MET A 38 11.28 0.80 -0.48
CA MET A 38 11.39 1.98 -1.33
C MET A 38 10.12 2.19 -2.13
N THR A 39 9.65 3.44 -2.20
CA THR A 39 8.55 3.82 -3.10
C THR A 39 8.95 3.65 -4.57
N TRP A 40 7.97 3.37 -5.42
CA TRP A 40 8.21 3.29 -6.84
C TRP A 40 7.97 4.65 -7.52
N ARG A 41 9.04 5.23 -8.11
CA ARG A 41 9.01 6.48 -8.92
C ARG A 41 8.44 7.72 -8.22
N VAL A 42 8.27 7.72 -6.91
CA VAL A 42 7.75 8.87 -6.18
C VAL A 42 8.82 9.51 -5.33
N HIS A 43 8.90 10.81 -5.42
CA HIS A 43 9.73 11.62 -4.52
C HIS A 43 8.85 12.11 -3.39
N SER A 44 9.36 12.15 -2.21
CA SER A 44 8.73 12.68 -1.02
C SER A 44 7.38 12.03 -0.68
N ALA A 45 7.29 11.49 0.49
CA ALA A 45 6.02 11.13 1.09
C ALA A 45 5.10 12.37 1.18
N PRO A 46 3.77 12.26 1.14
CA PRO A 46 2.86 13.36 1.33
C PRO A 46 3.15 14.17 2.60
N SER A 47 3.51 13.50 3.71
CA SER A 47 3.97 14.10 4.96
C SER A 47 5.35 14.77 4.88
N LYS A 48 6.09 14.59 3.78
CA LYS A 48 7.44 15.13 3.48
C LYS A 48 8.60 14.56 4.31
N ASN A 49 8.36 13.59 5.17
CA ASN A 49 9.39 13.03 6.05
C ASN A 49 9.58 11.52 5.83
N SER A 50 8.65 10.75 6.34
CA SER A 50 8.70 9.30 6.32
C SER A 50 7.31 8.73 6.07
N TYR A 51 7.25 7.55 5.55
CA TYR A 51 6.02 6.82 5.27
C TYR A 51 6.11 5.41 5.87
N MET A 52 4.98 4.75 5.97
CA MET A 52 4.90 3.36 6.41
C MET A 52 4.93 2.42 5.21
N VAL A 53 5.65 1.31 5.36
CA VAL A 53 5.60 0.18 4.44
C VAL A 53 4.94 -0.98 5.16
N PHE A 54 3.85 -1.48 4.60
CA PHE A 54 3.15 -2.65 5.11
C PHE A 54 3.56 -3.89 4.34
N TRP A 55 3.61 -5.01 5.04
CA TRP A 55 3.82 -6.32 4.48
C TRP A 55 2.83 -7.33 5.04
N GLN A 56 2.15 -8.02 4.14
CA GLN A 56 1.30 -9.15 4.45
C GLN A 56 2.18 -10.42 4.45
N GLY A 57 2.54 -10.91 5.63
CA GLY A 57 3.36 -12.13 5.78
C GLY A 57 2.51 -13.36 6.04
N ALA A 58 3.14 -14.54 5.93
CA ALA A 58 2.46 -15.84 6.12
C ALA A 58 1.92 -16.03 7.56
N SER A 59 2.57 -15.45 8.56
CA SER A 59 2.14 -15.50 9.96
C SER A 59 1.19 -14.37 10.36
N MET A 60 1.08 -13.35 9.51
CA MET A 60 0.16 -12.22 9.67
C MET A 60 -0.54 -12.02 8.32
N PRO A 61 -1.65 -12.74 8.07
CA PRO A 61 -2.32 -12.71 6.77
C PRO A 61 -2.79 -11.30 6.40
N ASP A 62 -3.11 -10.47 7.41
CA ASP A 62 -3.52 -9.08 7.22
C ASP A 62 -2.54 -8.14 7.91
N SER A 63 -2.07 -7.10 7.22
CA SER A 63 -1.42 -5.97 7.87
C SER A 63 -2.48 -5.06 8.48
N HIS A 64 -2.34 -4.68 9.75
CA HIS A 64 -3.38 -3.95 10.46
C HIS A 64 -2.86 -2.73 11.22
N ILE A 65 -3.76 -1.76 11.39
CA ILE A 65 -3.62 -0.62 12.29
C ILE A 65 -4.69 -0.78 13.36
N MET A 66 -4.27 -0.76 14.63
CA MET A 66 -5.17 -0.78 15.78
C MET A 66 -5.18 0.59 16.46
N PHE A 67 -6.35 1.03 16.85
CA PHE A 67 -6.54 2.27 17.60
C PHE A 67 -6.71 1.92 19.06
N PHE A 68 -5.61 2.06 19.82
CA PHE A 68 -5.62 1.82 21.26
C PHE A 68 -6.11 3.06 22.00
N LEU A 69 -7.20 2.93 22.71
CA LEU A 69 -7.60 3.91 23.69
C LEU A 69 -6.95 3.60 25.05
N PRO A 70 -6.67 4.63 25.88
CA PRO A 70 -6.19 4.40 27.25
C PRO A 70 -7.16 3.52 28.04
N THR A 71 -6.64 2.76 28.99
CA THR A 71 -7.43 1.90 29.88
C THR A 71 -8.55 2.73 30.55
N ASN A 72 -9.77 2.24 30.51
CA ASN A 72 -11.01 2.89 31.03
C ASN A 72 -11.58 4.03 30.18
N ILE A 73 -11.14 4.17 28.92
CA ILE A 73 -11.76 5.09 27.97
C ILE A 73 -12.39 4.24 26.87
N SER A 74 -13.67 4.45 26.61
CA SER A 74 -14.35 3.91 25.43
C SER A 74 -14.33 4.93 24.30
N GLY A 75 -14.41 4.44 23.07
CA GLY A 75 -14.45 5.33 21.90
C GLY A 75 -14.28 4.57 20.61
N SER A 76 -14.38 5.31 19.54
CA SER A 76 -14.17 4.79 18.18
C SER A 76 -13.37 5.78 17.34
N CYS A 77 -12.81 5.26 16.27
CA CYS A 77 -12.14 6.05 15.26
C CYS A 77 -12.98 6.03 13.98
N THR A 78 -13.13 7.17 13.31
CA THR A 78 -13.69 7.24 11.95
C THR A 78 -12.55 7.56 11.00
N VAL A 79 -12.20 6.60 10.16
CA VAL A 79 -11.17 6.76 9.16
C VAL A 79 -11.74 7.45 7.93
N LYS A 80 -10.99 8.37 7.33
CA LYS A 80 -11.41 9.13 6.15
C LYS A 80 -10.64 8.71 4.92
N SER A 81 -9.33 8.81 4.94
CA SER A 81 -8.47 8.46 3.81
C SER A 81 -7.04 8.20 4.28
N CYS A 82 -6.24 7.67 3.38
CA CYS A 82 -4.78 7.66 3.44
C CYS A 82 -4.23 7.79 2.02
N PHE A 83 -2.92 8.02 1.91
CA PHE A 83 -2.24 7.90 0.62
C PHE A 83 -1.52 6.57 0.53
N VAL A 84 -1.58 5.95 -0.64
CA VAL A 84 -0.91 4.68 -0.92
C VAL A 84 -0.10 4.76 -2.21
N CYS A 85 0.97 3.97 -2.31
CA CYS A 85 1.66 3.70 -3.56
C CYS A 85 2.33 2.33 -3.53
N ASN A 86 2.75 1.85 -4.70
CA ASN A 86 3.52 0.62 -4.80
C ASN A 86 4.94 0.81 -4.25
N THR A 87 5.49 -0.26 -3.69
CA THR A 87 6.94 -0.37 -3.53
C THR A 87 7.60 -0.65 -4.89
N ALA A 88 8.88 -0.30 -5.01
CA ALA A 88 9.65 -0.57 -6.23
C ALA A 88 9.71 -2.06 -6.55
N LYS A 89 9.84 -2.92 -5.53
CA LYS A 89 9.85 -4.38 -5.70
C LYS A 89 8.55 -4.91 -6.29
N VAL A 90 7.40 -4.49 -5.75
CA VAL A 90 6.08 -4.93 -6.25
C VAL A 90 5.85 -4.43 -7.67
N ALA A 91 6.22 -3.19 -7.97
CA ALA A 91 6.07 -2.63 -9.32
C ALA A 91 6.92 -3.41 -10.35
N ALA A 92 8.14 -3.81 -10.00
CA ALA A 92 8.99 -4.63 -10.86
C ALA A 92 8.38 -6.02 -11.11
N GLU A 93 7.88 -6.68 -10.05
CA GLU A 93 7.22 -7.98 -10.19
C GLU A 93 5.92 -7.91 -11.00
N VAL A 94 5.15 -6.82 -10.88
CA VAL A 94 3.94 -6.59 -11.69
C VAL A 94 4.31 -6.45 -13.16
N LYS A 95 5.33 -5.64 -13.49
CA LYS A 95 5.79 -5.49 -14.87
C LYS A 95 6.29 -6.79 -15.49
N GLU A 96 6.96 -7.63 -14.71
CA GLU A 96 7.48 -8.91 -15.17
C GLU A 96 6.39 -9.96 -15.40
N LYS A 97 5.35 -9.98 -14.54
CA LYS A 97 4.42 -11.12 -14.45
C LYS A 97 3.02 -10.82 -14.98
N PHE A 98 2.59 -9.53 -14.98
CA PHE A 98 1.23 -9.16 -15.35
C PHE A 98 1.07 -9.07 -16.85
N GLU A 99 -0.04 -9.60 -17.30
CA GLU A 99 -0.50 -9.59 -18.67
C GLU A 99 -1.88 -8.97 -18.74
N ARG A 100 -2.48 -8.95 -19.91
CA ARG A 100 -3.85 -8.47 -20.11
C ARG A 100 -4.82 -9.16 -19.13
N ASP A 101 -5.73 -8.38 -18.57
CA ASP A 101 -6.76 -8.78 -17.61
C ASP A 101 -6.25 -9.08 -16.19
N ASP A 102 -4.94 -8.87 -15.93
CA ASP A 102 -4.39 -8.99 -14.58
C ASP A 102 -4.65 -7.75 -13.73
N LYS A 103 -4.77 -7.96 -12.42
CA LYS A 103 -5.04 -6.90 -11.44
C LYS A 103 -4.38 -7.19 -10.10
N LEU A 104 -3.91 -6.12 -9.45
CA LEU A 104 -3.46 -6.11 -8.06
C LEU A 104 -4.32 -5.13 -7.28
N THR A 105 -5.00 -5.60 -6.25
CA THR A 105 -5.93 -4.81 -5.44
C THR A 105 -5.47 -4.76 -3.99
N LEU A 106 -5.54 -3.59 -3.38
CA LEU A 106 -5.42 -3.39 -1.95
C LEU A 106 -6.81 -3.18 -1.39
N THR A 107 -7.20 -4.02 -0.43
CA THR A 107 -8.46 -3.94 0.30
C THR A 107 -8.19 -3.49 1.73
N ALA A 108 -8.92 -2.49 2.19
CA ALA A 108 -8.99 -2.09 3.59
C ALA A 108 -10.32 -2.55 4.17
N THR A 109 -10.29 -3.22 5.32
CA THR A 109 -11.49 -3.69 6.04
C THR A 109 -11.48 -3.12 7.45
N GLY A 110 -12.58 -2.44 7.81
CA GLY A 110 -12.79 -1.89 9.14
C GLY A 110 -13.45 -2.90 10.09
N TYR A 111 -13.06 -2.83 11.35
CA TYR A 111 -13.64 -3.61 12.44
C TYR A 111 -13.93 -2.69 13.62
N LEU A 112 -15.01 -3.00 14.35
CA LEU A 112 -15.35 -2.44 15.66
C LEU A 112 -15.81 -3.58 16.55
N ASP A 113 -15.20 -3.74 17.72
CA ASP A 113 -15.46 -4.86 18.61
C ASP A 113 -15.36 -6.22 17.89
N LYS A 114 -14.35 -6.40 17.06
CA LYS A 114 -14.08 -7.59 16.20
C LYS A 114 -15.17 -7.87 15.14
N LYS A 115 -16.12 -6.97 14.94
CA LYS A 115 -17.15 -7.09 13.89
C LYS A 115 -16.79 -6.21 12.71
N LYS A 116 -16.85 -6.77 11.51
CA LYS A 116 -16.65 -6.02 10.28
C LYS A 116 -17.66 -4.88 10.16
N THR A 117 -17.18 -3.67 9.90
CA THR A 117 -18.01 -2.46 9.74
C THR A 117 -18.16 -2.08 8.26
N GLY A 118 -17.09 -2.20 7.49
CA GLY A 118 -17.09 -1.89 6.07
C GLY A 118 -15.81 -2.31 5.38
N SER A 119 -15.74 -2.09 4.07
CA SER A 119 -14.51 -2.28 3.30
C SER A 119 -14.43 -1.28 2.15
N ALA A 120 -13.19 -0.97 1.75
CA ALA A 120 -12.86 -0.16 0.59
C ALA A 120 -11.74 -0.84 -0.19
N GLU A 121 -11.66 -0.58 -1.50
CA GLU A 121 -10.66 -1.18 -2.38
C GLU A 121 -10.04 -0.13 -3.28
N ILE A 122 -8.76 -0.30 -3.57
CA ILE A 122 -8.03 0.48 -4.58
C ILE A 122 -7.17 -0.46 -5.42
N ALA A 123 -7.16 -0.25 -6.74
CA ALA A 123 -6.25 -0.98 -7.62
C ALA A 123 -4.84 -0.39 -7.53
N LEU A 124 -3.86 -1.19 -7.14
CA LEU A 124 -2.44 -0.84 -7.18
C LEU A 124 -1.82 -1.11 -8.56
N ALA A 125 -2.39 -2.06 -9.31
CA ALA A 125 -2.16 -2.26 -10.73
C ALA A 125 -3.43 -2.77 -11.39
N ASP A 126 -3.73 -2.31 -12.61
CA ASP A 126 -4.92 -2.68 -13.37
C ASP A 126 -4.57 -2.79 -14.86
N TYR A 127 -4.51 -4.01 -15.37
CA TYR A 127 -4.28 -4.35 -16.77
C TYR A 127 -5.56 -4.77 -17.49
N THR A 128 -6.72 -4.59 -16.83
CA THR A 128 -8.05 -4.90 -17.41
C THR A 128 -8.53 -3.80 -18.36
N GLN A 129 -7.92 -2.62 -18.29
CA GLN A 129 -8.30 -1.46 -19.10
C GLN A 129 -7.56 -1.44 -20.43
N ASN A 130 -8.24 -1.01 -21.48
CA ASN A 130 -7.61 -0.70 -22.75
C ASN A 130 -7.42 0.82 -22.90
N ASP A 131 -6.39 1.22 -23.61
CA ASP A 131 -6.25 2.59 -24.06
C ASP A 131 -7.23 2.91 -25.20
N LYS A 132 -7.20 4.16 -25.70
CA LYS A 132 -8.08 4.59 -26.80
C LYS A 132 -7.80 3.86 -28.12
N SER A 133 -6.67 3.18 -28.26
CA SER A 133 -6.29 2.38 -29.44
C SER A 133 -6.74 0.92 -29.32
N GLY A 134 -7.27 0.51 -28.16
CA GLY A 134 -7.63 -0.88 -27.85
C GLY A 134 -6.44 -1.73 -27.38
N SER A 135 -5.28 -1.12 -27.15
CA SER A 135 -4.12 -1.79 -26.56
C SER A 135 -4.27 -1.87 -25.05
N PRO A 136 -3.74 -2.93 -24.38
CA PRO A 136 -3.73 -2.99 -22.93
C PRO A 136 -3.08 -1.74 -22.34
N LYS A 137 -3.76 -1.09 -21.42
CA LYS A 137 -3.23 0.05 -20.70
C LYS A 137 -2.60 -0.45 -19.40
N ASP A 138 -1.28 -0.46 -19.35
CA ASP A 138 -0.54 -0.76 -18.13
C ASP A 138 -0.78 0.37 -17.13
N SER A 139 -1.59 0.10 -16.15
CA SER A 139 -1.91 1.05 -15.08
C SER A 139 -1.35 0.53 -13.77
N ILE A 140 -0.08 0.90 -13.48
CA ILE A 140 0.54 0.67 -12.18
C ILE A 140 0.52 2.00 -11.43
N VAL A 141 0.04 2.00 -10.19
CA VAL A 141 0.09 3.19 -9.32
C VAL A 141 1.54 3.60 -9.11
N SER A 142 1.92 4.75 -9.69
CA SER A 142 3.28 5.31 -9.71
C SER A 142 3.40 6.65 -9.00
N THR A 143 2.33 7.08 -8.32
CA THR A 143 2.27 8.31 -7.53
C THR A 143 1.55 8.02 -6.24
N TRP A 144 1.74 8.85 -5.22
CA TRP A 144 0.91 8.82 -4.04
C TRP A 144 -0.55 9.06 -4.44
N THR A 145 -1.40 8.07 -4.21
CA THR A 145 -2.80 8.07 -4.61
C THR A 145 -3.68 8.02 -3.37
N GLU A 146 -4.63 8.93 -3.28
CA GLU A 146 -5.57 8.95 -2.17
C GLU A 146 -6.46 7.70 -2.21
N PHE A 147 -6.54 7.03 -1.07
CA PHE A 147 -7.40 5.88 -0.84
C PHE A 147 -8.53 6.30 0.11
N ASP A 148 -9.73 6.46 -0.42
CA ASP A 148 -10.93 6.80 0.35
C ASP A 148 -11.34 5.62 1.26
N LEU A 149 -11.27 5.83 2.56
CA LEU A 149 -11.60 4.86 3.60
C LEU A 149 -12.93 5.21 4.31
N SER A 150 -13.66 6.21 3.85
CA SER A 150 -14.90 6.68 4.50
C SER A 150 -15.97 5.60 4.65
N LYS A 151 -15.97 4.58 3.77
CA LYS A 151 -16.88 3.44 3.81
C LYS A 151 -16.62 2.47 4.97
N LEU A 152 -15.50 2.59 5.67
CA LEU A 152 -15.21 1.74 6.82
C LEU A 152 -16.08 2.05 8.04
N GLY A 153 -16.57 3.29 8.15
CA GLY A 153 -17.37 3.73 9.28
C GLY A 153 -16.54 3.91 10.56
N ALA A 154 -17.19 3.70 11.71
CA ALA A 154 -16.50 3.72 13.01
C ALA A 154 -15.74 2.40 13.21
N VAL A 155 -14.49 2.47 13.62
CA VAL A 155 -13.57 1.33 13.74
C VAL A 155 -12.69 1.44 14.98
N ASP A 156 -12.24 0.32 15.49
CA ASP A 156 -11.11 0.18 16.42
C ASP A 156 -9.91 -0.52 15.75
N GLU A 157 -10.14 -1.12 14.59
CA GLU A 157 -9.10 -1.77 13.80
C GLU A 157 -9.36 -1.60 12.30
N VAL A 158 -8.30 -1.37 11.52
CA VAL A 158 -8.30 -1.44 10.05
C VAL A 158 -7.30 -2.50 9.63
N ARG A 159 -7.75 -3.46 8.82
CA ARG A 159 -6.89 -4.49 8.21
C ARG A 159 -6.70 -4.20 6.75
N PHE A 160 -5.48 -4.42 6.28
CA PHE A 160 -5.11 -4.27 4.88
C PHE A 160 -4.73 -5.62 4.29
N GLU A 161 -5.29 -5.94 3.13
CA GLU A 161 -5.02 -7.17 2.40
C GLU A 161 -4.73 -6.85 0.93
N MET A 162 -3.64 -7.41 0.40
CA MET A 162 -3.33 -7.36 -1.02
C MET A 162 -3.75 -8.67 -1.70
N THR A 163 -4.47 -8.55 -2.81
CA THR A 163 -4.85 -9.71 -3.65
C THR A 163 -4.50 -9.42 -5.10
N GLY A 164 -3.95 -10.40 -5.78
CA GLY A 164 -3.58 -10.29 -7.19
C GLY A 164 -4.00 -11.52 -7.99
N THR A 165 -4.22 -11.34 -9.29
CA THR A 165 -4.44 -12.44 -10.24
C THR A 165 -3.17 -13.27 -10.46
N LYS A 166 -2.01 -12.66 -10.27
CA LYS A 166 -0.70 -13.32 -10.28
C LYS A 166 -0.03 -13.18 -8.91
N SER A 167 0.85 -14.11 -8.60
CA SER A 167 1.63 -14.09 -7.35
C SER A 167 2.73 -13.03 -7.43
N VAL A 168 2.60 -12.01 -6.61
CA VAL A 168 3.60 -10.95 -6.38
C VAL A 168 3.83 -10.78 -4.89
N SER A 169 4.91 -10.11 -4.52
CA SER A 169 5.17 -9.74 -3.13
C SER A 169 4.08 -8.78 -2.62
N HIS A 170 3.62 -8.98 -1.39
CA HIS A 170 2.55 -8.18 -0.80
C HIS A 170 3.12 -7.07 0.07
N TYR A 171 3.62 -6.01 -0.57
CA TYR A 171 4.13 -4.80 0.06
C TYR A 171 3.44 -3.58 -0.54
N PHE A 172 3.09 -2.61 0.30
CA PHE A 172 2.63 -1.31 -0.15
C PHE A 172 3.11 -0.20 0.78
N CYS A 173 3.20 1.01 0.26
CA CYS A 173 3.53 2.20 1.03
C CYS A 173 2.26 2.94 1.41
N LEU A 174 2.20 3.45 2.65
CA LEU A 174 1.09 4.21 3.20
C LEU A 174 1.61 5.45 3.91
N ASP A 175 0.92 6.58 3.71
CA ASP A 175 1.18 7.84 4.39
C ASP A 175 -0.11 8.66 4.61
N ASP A 176 -0.02 9.70 5.42
CA ASP A 176 -1.09 10.65 5.73
C ASP A 176 -2.44 9.96 6.07
N PHE A 177 -2.39 9.06 7.06
CA PHE A 177 -3.58 8.37 7.53
C PHE A 177 -4.49 9.33 8.31
N LEU A 178 -5.57 9.78 7.65
CA LEU A 178 -6.50 10.76 8.20
C LEU A 178 -7.66 10.08 8.93
N ALA A 179 -7.78 10.36 10.22
CA ALA A 179 -8.84 9.82 11.06
C ALA A 179 -9.35 10.84 12.08
N SER A 180 -10.57 10.64 12.58
CA SER A 180 -11.15 11.37 13.69
C SER A 180 -11.44 10.39 14.84
N ILE A 181 -10.93 10.69 16.03
CA ILE A 181 -11.13 9.86 17.22
C ILE A 181 -12.26 10.49 18.06
N SER A 182 -13.26 9.69 18.40
CA SER A 182 -14.32 10.04 19.35
C SER A 182 -14.05 9.31 20.67
N ILE A 183 -13.98 10.05 21.75
CA ILE A 183 -13.72 9.53 23.10
C ILE A 183 -14.98 9.75 23.94
N GLU A 184 -15.45 8.70 24.59
CA GLU A 184 -16.55 8.76 25.55
C GLU A 184 -15.96 8.76 26.97
N TYR A 185 -16.36 9.76 27.78
CA TYR A 185 -15.93 9.95 29.16
C TYR A 185 -16.95 9.39 30.14
#